data_c7c6b4e443bc1e091c0df58b3414a2de
#
_entry.id   c7c6b4e443bc1e091c0df58b3414a2de
#
_cell.length_a   1.000
_cell.length_b   1.000
_cell.length_c   1.000
_cell.angle_alpha   90.00
_cell.angle_beta   90.00
_cell.angle_gamma   90.00
#
_symmetry.space_group_name_H-M   'P 1'
#
loop_
_entity.id
_entity.type
_entity.pdbx_description
1 polymer ?
#
loop_
_entity_poly.entity_id
_entity_poly.type
_entity_poly.pdbx_seq_one_letter_code
_entity_poly.pdbx_strand_id
1 'polypeptide(L)'
;MKSAVTICLVPEARRGPFVFHVDPDPTAAAAITLDACVREAAGLGFDAVEIFPADADSFPRQQLQGLLPEHNLGLAAVGTGAGWLKHGLSLTDPDTGVRKRAIEFIAALIDVAGEFGAPAIIGSMQGRSSAAVPRETALDLLAGALGPLGERAARHGQPLLYEPLNRYETDLFNRQAEAVAFLELRRLAHVRLLCDLFHMNIEEIDVAATLRDLGHHVGHVHWADSNRRAMGLGHTPAEPIVAALRGIGFAGHLAAEVFPLPTATAAAAASIESFRRFVA
;
A
#
# COMPACT_ATOMS: atom_id res chain seq x y z
N MET A 1 -4.31 -13.52 10.00
CA MET A 1 -3.63 -12.64 9.03
C MET A 1 -3.51 -13.37 7.70
N LYS A 2 -3.53 -12.68 6.58
CA LYS A 2 -3.46 -13.24 5.22
C LYS A 2 -2.22 -12.73 4.52
N SER A 3 -1.62 -13.54 3.65
CA SER A 3 -0.47 -13.14 2.83
C SER A 3 -0.92 -12.46 1.54
N ALA A 4 -0.18 -11.43 1.10
CA ALA A 4 -0.38 -10.83 -0.21
C ALA A 4 0.96 -10.50 -0.87
N VAL A 5 0.93 -10.30 -2.19
CA VAL A 5 2.10 -9.93 -2.99
C VAL A 5 1.74 -8.82 -3.97
N THR A 6 2.65 -7.87 -4.16
CA THR A 6 2.44 -6.70 -4.99
C THR A 6 2.66 -7.00 -6.49
N ILE A 7 1.76 -6.47 -7.32
CA ILE A 7 1.84 -6.48 -8.78
C ILE A 7 1.72 -5.04 -9.29
N CYS A 8 2.74 -4.54 -9.94
CA CYS A 8 2.80 -3.19 -10.49
C CYS A 8 2.49 -3.19 -11.99
N LEU A 9 1.52 -2.36 -12.39
CA LEU A 9 1.11 -2.15 -13.79
C LEU A 9 1.65 -0.83 -14.37
N VAL A 10 2.59 -0.19 -13.65
CA VAL A 10 3.13 1.13 -13.98
C VAL A 10 4.55 0.98 -14.52
N PRO A 11 4.80 1.16 -15.82
CA PRO A 11 6.15 1.00 -16.38
C PRO A 11 7.19 1.94 -15.78
N GLU A 12 6.78 3.14 -15.41
CA GLU A 12 7.62 4.16 -14.78
C GLU A 12 8.12 3.73 -13.39
N ALA A 13 7.40 2.81 -12.73
CA ALA A 13 7.74 2.26 -11.41
C ALA A 13 8.65 1.02 -11.45
N ARG A 14 9.23 0.66 -12.60
CA ARG A 14 10.03 -0.58 -12.79
C ARG A 14 11.19 -0.77 -11.82
N ARG A 15 11.65 0.29 -11.18
CA ARG A 15 12.69 0.26 -10.14
C ARG A 15 12.11 0.32 -8.72
N GLY A 16 10.79 0.33 -8.60
CA GLY A 16 10.08 0.34 -7.33
C GLY A 16 10.12 -1.01 -6.61
N PRO A 17 9.71 -1.04 -5.36
CA PRO A 17 9.75 -2.23 -4.52
C PRO A 17 8.52 -3.13 -4.73
N PHE A 18 8.18 -3.40 -5.96
CA PHE A 18 7.08 -4.29 -6.30
C PHE A 18 7.62 -5.65 -6.73
N VAL A 19 7.06 -6.71 -6.17
CA VAL A 19 7.55 -8.08 -6.45
C VAL A 19 7.38 -8.42 -7.93
N PHE A 20 6.21 -8.17 -8.48
CA PHE A 20 5.95 -8.39 -9.88
C PHE A 20 5.74 -7.07 -10.63
N HIS A 21 6.29 -7.00 -11.83
CA HIS A 21 6.06 -5.91 -12.77
C HIS A 21 5.50 -6.48 -14.07
N VAL A 22 4.33 -6.02 -14.47
CA VAL A 22 3.73 -6.38 -15.76
C VAL A 22 4.37 -5.56 -16.86
N ASP A 23 4.71 -6.22 -17.96
CA ASP A 23 5.27 -5.55 -19.12
C ASP A 23 4.19 -4.75 -19.86
N PRO A 24 4.52 -3.53 -20.33
CA PRO A 24 3.56 -2.67 -21.02
C PRO A 24 3.13 -3.24 -22.39
N ASP A 25 3.96 -4.08 -23.00
CA ASP A 25 3.64 -4.79 -24.24
C ASP A 25 3.49 -6.28 -23.97
N PRO A 26 2.26 -6.77 -23.79
CA PRO A 26 1.99 -8.18 -23.50
C PRO A 26 2.24 -9.10 -24.70
N THR A 27 2.51 -8.55 -25.90
CA THR A 27 2.77 -9.34 -27.12
C THR A 27 4.25 -9.65 -27.32
N ALA A 28 5.14 -9.06 -26.55
CA ALA A 28 6.57 -9.38 -26.58
C ALA A 28 6.82 -10.84 -26.19
N ALA A 29 7.76 -11.49 -26.87
CA ALA A 29 7.98 -12.95 -26.77
C ALA A 29 8.29 -13.50 -25.37
N ALA A 30 8.69 -12.63 -24.44
CA ALA A 30 8.98 -12.97 -23.05
C ALA A 30 8.28 -12.00 -22.07
N ALA A 31 7.14 -11.42 -22.47
CA ALA A 31 6.43 -10.45 -21.64
C ALA A 31 5.89 -11.09 -20.36
N ILE A 32 6.11 -10.42 -19.24
CA ILE A 32 5.48 -10.76 -17.97
C ILE A 32 4.07 -10.16 -17.99
N THR A 33 3.06 -11.03 -18.03
CA THR A 33 1.65 -10.63 -18.07
C THR A 33 1.02 -10.63 -16.69
N LEU A 34 -0.10 -9.92 -16.52
CA LEU A 34 -0.86 -9.96 -15.28
C LEU A 34 -1.32 -11.39 -14.93
N ASP A 35 -1.77 -12.14 -15.93
CA ASP A 35 -2.16 -13.55 -15.77
C ASP A 35 -1.00 -14.40 -15.22
N ALA A 36 0.20 -14.25 -15.78
CA ALA A 36 1.38 -14.96 -15.29
C ALA A 36 1.70 -14.61 -13.84
N CYS A 37 1.64 -13.31 -13.45
CA CYS A 37 1.88 -12.87 -12.07
C CYS A 37 0.85 -13.46 -11.09
N VAL A 38 -0.45 -13.44 -11.46
CA VAL A 38 -1.53 -13.98 -10.63
C VAL A 38 -1.38 -15.49 -10.45
N ARG A 39 -1.09 -16.23 -11.53
CA ARG A 39 -0.82 -17.68 -11.46
C ARG A 39 0.39 -18.02 -10.59
N GLU A 40 1.46 -17.25 -10.72
CA GLU A 40 2.66 -17.45 -9.90
C GLU A 40 2.38 -17.19 -8.43
N ALA A 41 1.67 -16.12 -8.09
CA ALA A 41 1.23 -15.82 -6.73
C ALA A 41 0.39 -16.96 -6.14
N ALA A 42 -0.60 -17.45 -6.90
CA ALA A 42 -1.43 -18.59 -6.51
C ALA A 42 -0.62 -19.89 -6.35
N GLY A 43 0.26 -20.20 -7.31
CA GLY A 43 1.13 -21.39 -7.26
C GLY A 43 2.08 -21.40 -6.09
N LEU A 44 2.52 -20.23 -5.63
CA LEU A 44 3.34 -20.06 -4.43
C LEU A 44 2.50 -20.15 -3.14
N GLY A 45 1.17 -19.98 -3.22
CA GLY A 45 0.24 -20.10 -2.10
C GLY A 45 0.02 -18.82 -1.32
N PHE A 46 0.06 -17.66 -1.98
CA PHE A 46 -0.45 -16.41 -1.42
C PHE A 46 -1.97 -16.44 -1.30
N ASP A 47 -2.52 -15.69 -0.35
CA ASP A 47 -3.97 -15.53 -0.17
C ASP A 47 -4.54 -14.41 -1.06
N ALA A 48 -3.74 -13.43 -1.45
CA ALA A 48 -4.17 -12.26 -2.20
C ALA A 48 -3.04 -11.64 -3.02
N VAL A 49 -3.44 -10.74 -3.94
CA VAL A 49 -2.53 -9.82 -4.63
C VAL A 49 -2.87 -8.38 -4.26
N GLU A 50 -1.90 -7.49 -4.37
CA GLU A 50 -2.07 -6.06 -4.23
C GLU A 50 -1.68 -5.39 -5.54
N ILE A 51 -2.54 -4.54 -6.10
CA ILE A 51 -2.37 -4.01 -7.45
C ILE A 51 -2.02 -2.52 -7.42
N PHE A 52 -0.98 -2.14 -8.16
CA PHE A 52 -0.58 -0.75 -8.39
C PHE A 52 -0.86 -0.38 -9.86
N PRO A 53 -2.06 0.14 -10.18
CA PRO A 53 -2.45 0.49 -11.54
C PRO A 53 -1.93 1.89 -11.93
N ALA A 54 -1.88 2.14 -13.24
CA ALA A 54 -1.55 3.47 -13.76
C ALA A 54 -2.64 4.52 -13.50
N ASP A 55 -3.90 4.10 -13.57
CA ASP A 55 -5.11 4.87 -13.30
C ASP A 55 -6.34 3.94 -13.20
N ALA A 56 -7.51 4.52 -12.93
CA ALA A 56 -8.74 3.76 -12.80
C ALA A 56 -9.30 3.25 -14.15
N ASP A 57 -9.04 3.96 -15.24
CA ASP A 57 -9.55 3.61 -16.58
C ASP A 57 -8.79 2.41 -17.14
N SER A 58 -7.48 2.35 -16.93
CA SER A 58 -6.62 1.25 -17.33
C SER A 58 -6.59 0.07 -16.36
N PHE A 59 -7.31 0.16 -15.23
CA PHE A 59 -7.38 -0.95 -14.28
C PHE A 59 -8.03 -2.19 -14.93
N PRO A 60 -7.40 -3.36 -14.89
CA PRO A 60 -7.83 -4.55 -15.64
C PRO A 60 -8.99 -5.29 -14.96
N ARG A 61 -10.14 -4.60 -14.78
CA ARG A 61 -11.32 -5.09 -14.02
C ARG A 61 -11.78 -6.46 -14.49
N GLN A 62 -12.10 -6.57 -15.78
CA GLN A 62 -12.64 -7.80 -16.33
C GLN A 62 -11.67 -8.98 -16.19
N GLN A 63 -10.38 -8.73 -16.40
CA GLN A 63 -9.36 -9.75 -16.26
C GLN A 63 -9.22 -10.23 -14.81
N LEU A 64 -9.17 -9.30 -13.82
CA LEU A 64 -9.08 -9.64 -12.41
C LEU A 64 -10.35 -10.29 -11.87
N GLN A 65 -11.54 -9.89 -12.34
CA GLN A 65 -12.82 -10.55 -12.00
C GLN A 65 -12.85 -12.04 -12.41
N GLY A 66 -12.12 -12.40 -13.48
CA GLY A 66 -11.94 -13.80 -13.87
C GLY A 66 -10.83 -14.50 -13.12
N LEU A 67 -9.63 -13.91 -13.10
CA LEU A 67 -8.41 -14.55 -12.57
C LEU A 67 -8.45 -14.78 -11.06
N LEU A 68 -8.92 -13.80 -10.28
CA LEU A 68 -8.86 -13.91 -8.81
C LEU A 68 -9.70 -15.08 -8.29
N PRO A 69 -10.98 -15.26 -8.67
CA PRO A 69 -11.75 -16.43 -8.26
C PRO A 69 -11.21 -17.75 -8.81
N GLU A 70 -10.74 -17.77 -10.08
CA GLU A 70 -10.17 -18.97 -10.70
C GLU A 70 -9.00 -19.53 -9.89
N HIS A 71 -8.20 -18.63 -9.31
CA HIS A 71 -7.01 -18.99 -8.54
C HIS A 71 -7.19 -18.89 -7.01
N ASN A 72 -8.41 -18.70 -6.50
CA ASN A 72 -8.71 -18.53 -5.08
C ASN A 72 -7.90 -17.41 -4.40
N LEU A 73 -7.63 -16.34 -5.13
CA LEU A 73 -6.94 -15.15 -4.61
C LEU A 73 -7.95 -14.03 -4.30
N GLY A 74 -7.64 -13.24 -3.27
CA GLY A 74 -8.32 -11.96 -3.02
C GLY A 74 -7.54 -10.79 -3.63
N LEU A 75 -8.18 -9.61 -3.62
CA LEU A 75 -7.49 -8.33 -3.79
C LEU A 75 -7.23 -7.74 -2.40
N ALA A 76 -5.97 -7.55 -2.03
CA ALA A 76 -5.58 -7.06 -0.71
C ALA A 76 -5.75 -5.55 -0.57
N ALA A 77 -5.31 -4.80 -1.59
CA ALA A 77 -5.45 -3.36 -1.69
C ALA A 77 -5.15 -2.88 -3.13
N VAL A 78 -5.46 -1.60 -3.40
CA VAL A 78 -5.12 -0.90 -4.64
C VAL A 78 -4.28 0.33 -4.32
N GLY A 79 -3.06 0.40 -4.84
CA GLY A 79 -2.17 1.54 -4.68
C GLY A 79 -2.53 2.72 -5.59
N THR A 80 -2.36 3.95 -5.11
CA THR A 80 -2.62 5.18 -5.88
C THR A 80 -1.36 5.90 -6.32
N GLY A 81 -0.17 5.38 -6.01
CA GLY A 81 1.12 6.06 -6.18
C GLY A 81 1.44 6.51 -7.61
N ALA A 82 0.82 5.90 -8.64
CA ALA A 82 0.95 6.34 -10.02
C ALA A 82 0.50 7.80 -10.25
N GLY A 83 -0.46 8.28 -9.47
CA GLY A 83 -0.90 9.66 -9.52
C GLY A 83 0.25 10.65 -9.28
N TRP A 84 1.14 10.35 -8.34
CA TRP A 84 2.36 11.12 -8.12
C TRP A 84 3.41 10.83 -9.21
N LEU A 85 3.76 9.56 -9.37
CA LEU A 85 4.89 9.14 -10.20
C LEU A 85 4.73 9.52 -11.68
N LYS A 86 3.53 9.31 -12.23
CA LYS A 86 3.24 9.51 -13.66
C LYS A 86 2.61 10.86 -13.96
N HIS A 87 1.81 11.39 -13.05
CA HIS A 87 0.99 12.58 -13.30
C HIS A 87 1.36 13.79 -12.43
N GLY A 88 2.32 13.65 -11.51
CA GLY A 88 2.73 14.72 -10.60
C GLY A 88 1.61 15.22 -9.68
N LEU A 89 0.62 14.38 -9.39
CA LEU A 89 -0.53 14.74 -8.55
C LEU A 89 -0.20 14.61 -7.07
N SER A 90 -0.59 15.60 -6.29
CA SER A 90 -0.39 15.62 -4.84
C SER A 90 -1.55 16.30 -4.13
N LEU A 91 -1.94 15.78 -2.96
CA LEU A 91 -2.99 16.36 -2.11
C LEU A 91 -2.58 17.68 -1.46
N THR A 92 -1.29 17.96 -1.39
CA THR A 92 -0.73 19.18 -0.78
C THR A 92 -0.05 20.09 -1.80
N ASP A 93 -0.34 19.93 -3.10
CA ASP A 93 0.19 20.79 -4.15
C ASP A 93 -0.27 22.24 -3.94
N PRO A 94 0.57 23.26 -4.20
CA PRO A 94 0.13 24.67 -4.14
C PRO A 94 -0.98 25.00 -5.13
N ASP A 95 -1.03 24.35 -6.29
CA ASP A 95 -2.08 24.54 -7.28
C ASP A 95 -3.36 23.78 -6.90
N THR A 96 -4.46 24.53 -6.75
CA THR A 96 -5.78 23.96 -6.42
C THR A 96 -6.29 23.00 -7.50
N GLY A 97 -5.97 23.24 -8.77
CA GLY A 97 -6.35 22.37 -9.88
C GLY A 97 -5.62 21.03 -9.81
N VAL A 98 -4.33 21.02 -9.41
CA VAL A 98 -3.57 19.77 -9.17
C VAL A 98 -4.19 18.99 -8.02
N ARG A 99 -4.47 19.64 -6.88
CA ARG A 99 -5.13 18.99 -5.74
C ARG A 99 -6.49 18.40 -6.11
N LYS A 100 -7.30 19.12 -6.88
CA LYS A 100 -8.60 18.62 -7.35
C LYS A 100 -8.44 17.36 -8.17
N ARG A 101 -7.53 17.36 -9.15
CA ARG A 101 -7.23 16.16 -9.95
C ARG A 101 -6.68 15.02 -9.11
N ALA A 102 -5.86 15.30 -8.08
CA ALA A 102 -5.36 14.30 -7.15
C ALA A 102 -6.51 13.61 -6.39
N ILE A 103 -7.46 14.39 -5.88
CA ILE A 103 -8.65 13.86 -5.19
C ILE A 103 -9.51 13.02 -6.15
N GLU A 104 -9.76 13.51 -7.37
CA GLU A 104 -10.54 12.80 -8.40
C GLU A 104 -9.86 11.46 -8.78
N PHE A 105 -8.55 11.48 -8.96
CA PHE A 105 -7.75 10.27 -9.26
C PHE A 105 -7.86 9.22 -8.15
N ILE A 106 -7.67 9.62 -6.90
CA ILE A 106 -7.77 8.72 -5.75
C ILE A 106 -9.22 8.22 -5.60
N ALA A 107 -10.21 9.10 -5.76
CA ALA A 107 -11.62 8.75 -5.67
C ALA A 107 -12.02 7.67 -6.69
N ALA A 108 -11.53 7.77 -7.93
CA ALA A 108 -11.78 6.78 -8.95
C ALA A 108 -11.15 5.41 -8.60
N LEU A 109 -9.94 5.40 -8.02
CA LEU A 109 -9.29 4.16 -7.57
C LEU A 109 -9.95 3.58 -6.31
N ILE A 110 -10.52 4.39 -5.42
CA ILE A 110 -11.34 3.90 -4.30
C ILE A 110 -12.56 3.13 -4.83
N ASP A 111 -13.26 3.63 -5.85
CA ASP A 111 -14.41 2.93 -6.42
C ASP A 111 -13.99 1.61 -7.06
N VAL A 112 -12.89 1.62 -7.82
CA VAL A 112 -12.32 0.41 -8.41
C VAL A 112 -11.96 -0.63 -7.36
N ALA A 113 -11.25 -0.23 -6.31
CA ALA A 113 -10.91 -1.12 -5.19
C ALA A 113 -12.17 -1.68 -4.51
N GLY A 114 -13.17 -0.82 -4.31
CA GLY A 114 -14.46 -1.17 -3.72
C GLY A 114 -15.24 -2.22 -4.49
N GLU A 115 -15.16 -2.25 -5.83
CA GLU A 115 -15.77 -3.31 -6.67
C GLU A 115 -15.24 -4.71 -6.31
N PHE A 116 -14.03 -4.80 -5.77
CA PHE A 116 -13.39 -6.05 -5.34
C PHE A 116 -13.39 -6.25 -3.83
N GLY A 117 -14.07 -5.37 -3.06
CA GLY A 117 -14.06 -5.42 -1.61
C GLY A 117 -12.69 -5.12 -0.98
N ALA A 118 -11.85 -4.37 -1.68
CA ALA A 118 -10.50 -4.00 -1.25
C ALA A 118 -10.39 -2.51 -0.90
N PRO A 119 -9.50 -2.11 0.02
CA PRO A 119 -9.20 -0.71 0.30
C PRO A 119 -8.26 -0.10 -0.76
N ALA A 120 -8.26 1.23 -0.86
CA ALA A 120 -7.25 1.99 -1.61
C ALA A 120 -6.20 2.59 -0.66
N ILE A 121 -4.95 2.74 -1.16
CA ILE A 121 -3.79 3.22 -0.40
C ILE A 121 -3.42 4.63 -0.86
N ILE A 122 -3.21 5.54 0.09
CA ILE A 122 -2.57 6.84 -0.13
C ILE A 122 -1.20 6.83 0.53
N GLY A 123 -0.14 6.66 -0.27
CA GLY A 123 1.26 6.84 0.11
C GLY A 123 1.81 8.14 -0.48
N SER A 124 2.59 8.07 -1.56
CA SER A 124 3.28 9.21 -2.17
C SER A 124 2.38 10.38 -2.60
N MET A 125 1.10 10.13 -2.92
CA MET A 125 0.15 11.19 -3.27
C MET A 125 -0.24 12.12 -2.11
N GLN A 126 0.10 11.78 -0.85
CA GLN A 126 -0.07 12.68 0.29
C GLN A 126 0.67 14.01 0.09
N GLY A 127 1.82 13.95 -0.58
CA GLY A 127 2.67 15.10 -0.84
C GLY A 127 3.59 15.45 0.34
N ARG A 128 3.94 16.74 0.44
CA ARG A 128 4.83 17.30 1.48
C ARG A 128 4.58 18.78 1.67
N SER A 129 5.20 19.37 2.69
CA SER A 129 5.23 20.81 2.84
C SER A 129 6.18 21.46 1.81
N SER A 130 6.04 22.77 1.62
CA SER A 130 6.89 23.59 0.77
C SER A 130 6.89 25.04 1.25
N ALA A 131 7.74 25.88 0.65
CA ALA A 131 7.70 27.30 0.92
C ALA A 131 6.34 27.96 0.57
N ALA A 132 5.66 27.44 -0.45
CA ALA A 132 4.32 27.91 -0.87
C ALA A 132 3.19 27.29 -0.02
N VAL A 133 3.41 26.14 0.58
CA VAL A 133 2.44 25.41 1.41
C VAL A 133 3.13 24.98 2.71
N PRO A 134 3.19 25.86 3.72
CA PRO A 134 3.74 25.51 5.04
C PRO A 134 3.07 24.27 5.64
N ARG A 135 3.78 23.55 6.53
CA ARG A 135 3.34 22.26 7.07
C ARG A 135 1.92 22.27 7.67
N GLU A 136 1.55 23.31 8.41
CA GLU A 136 0.17 23.43 8.94
C GLU A 136 -0.87 23.50 7.83
N THR A 137 -0.62 24.30 6.81
CA THR A 137 -1.50 24.39 5.63
C THR A 137 -1.56 23.05 4.90
N ALA A 138 -0.42 22.36 4.74
CA ALA A 138 -0.38 21.04 4.12
C ALA A 138 -1.22 20.02 4.89
N LEU A 139 -1.16 20.04 6.23
CA LEU A 139 -1.97 19.17 7.09
C LEU A 139 -3.47 19.50 6.98
N ASP A 140 -3.85 20.77 6.86
CA ASP A 140 -5.24 21.16 6.64
C ASP A 140 -5.75 20.68 5.26
N LEU A 141 -4.94 20.83 4.21
CA LEU A 141 -5.26 20.31 2.88
C LEU A 141 -5.39 18.78 2.88
N LEU A 142 -4.48 18.09 3.53
CA LEU A 142 -4.52 16.65 3.68
C LEU A 142 -5.79 16.20 4.42
N ALA A 143 -6.14 16.81 5.55
CA ALA A 143 -7.37 16.49 6.29
C ALA A 143 -8.62 16.73 5.43
N GLY A 144 -8.66 17.87 4.71
CA GLY A 144 -9.76 18.21 3.81
C GLY A 144 -9.96 17.22 2.66
N ALA A 145 -8.89 16.53 2.23
CA ALA A 145 -8.95 15.49 1.23
C ALA A 145 -9.30 14.11 1.83
N LEU A 146 -8.65 13.72 2.94
CA LEU A 146 -8.84 12.40 3.57
C LEU A 146 -10.27 12.19 4.08
N GLY A 147 -10.95 13.23 4.58
CA GLY A 147 -12.31 13.12 5.06
C GLY A 147 -13.29 12.61 3.99
N PRO A 148 -13.53 13.36 2.90
CA PRO A 148 -14.43 12.93 1.83
C PRO A 148 -14.00 11.63 1.13
N LEU A 149 -12.68 11.39 0.98
CA LEU A 149 -12.17 10.15 0.39
C LEU A 149 -12.40 8.95 1.32
N GLY A 150 -12.24 9.10 2.63
CA GLY A 150 -12.55 8.07 3.61
C GLY A 150 -14.05 7.75 3.65
N GLU A 151 -14.91 8.76 3.59
CA GLU A 151 -16.36 8.56 3.47
C GLU A 151 -16.74 7.83 2.18
N ARG A 152 -16.01 8.08 1.08
CA ARG A 152 -16.20 7.36 -0.17
C ARG A 152 -15.82 5.88 -0.03
N ALA A 153 -14.67 5.57 0.57
CA ALA A 153 -14.23 4.21 0.83
C ALA A 153 -15.23 3.46 1.74
N ALA A 154 -15.76 4.13 2.77
CA ALA A 154 -16.74 3.56 3.68
C ALA A 154 -18.06 3.15 2.98
N ARG A 155 -18.45 3.80 1.87
CA ARG A 155 -19.61 3.36 1.06
C ARG A 155 -19.43 1.99 0.43
N HIS A 156 -18.17 1.58 0.22
CA HIS A 156 -17.80 0.23 -0.24
C HIS A 156 -17.54 -0.74 0.93
N GLY A 157 -17.76 -0.32 2.17
CA GLY A 157 -17.46 -1.12 3.36
C GLY A 157 -15.97 -1.26 3.67
N GLN A 158 -15.13 -0.41 3.08
CA GLN A 158 -13.67 -0.45 3.24
C GLN A 158 -13.15 0.81 3.92
N PRO A 159 -12.05 0.73 4.70
CA PRO A 159 -11.33 1.93 5.11
C PRO A 159 -10.53 2.51 3.93
N LEU A 160 -10.23 3.80 4.01
CA LEU A 160 -9.14 4.37 3.23
C LEU A 160 -7.84 4.10 3.98
N LEU A 161 -6.81 3.62 3.30
CA LEU A 161 -5.50 3.38 3.90
C LEU A 161 -4.60 4.60 3.68
N TYR A 162 -4.10 5.17 4.78
CA TYR A 162 -3.11 6.23 4.77
C TYR A 162 -1.76 5.67 5.24
N GLU A 163 -0.71 5.89 4.46
CA GLU A 163 0.62 5.39 4.71
C GLU A 163 1.56 6.51 5.15
N PRO A 164 1.98 6.57 6.42
CA PRO A 164 3.11 7.37 6.84
C PRO A 164 4.40 6.86 6.19
N LEU A 165 5.07 7.72 5.43
CA LEU A 165 6.32 7.38 4.75
C LEU A 165 7.52 7.85 5.55
N ASN A 166 8.70 7.32 5.25
CA ASN A 166 9.94 7.77 5.89
C ASN A 166 10.29 9.23 5.52
N ARG A 167 11.22 9.81 6.28
CA ARG A 167 11.66 11.22 6.18
C ARG A 167 12.26 11.61 4.83
N TYR A 168 12.67 10.66 4.00
CA TYR A 168 13.22 10.94 2.69
C TYR A 168 12.13 11.16 1.64
N GLU A 169 10.89 10.70 1.92
CA GLU A 169 9.77 10.73 0.99
C GLU A 169 8.73 11.80 1.35
N THR A 170 8.51 12.07 2.64
CA THR A 170 7.60 13.14 3.10
C THR A 170 8.10 13.77 4.39
N ASP A 171 7.56 14.93 4.73
CA ASP A 171 7.74 15.62 6.01
C ASP A 171 6.41 15.84 6.77
N LEU A 172 5.33 15.19 6.29
CA LEU A 172 4.01 15.33 6.91
C LEU A 172 3.92 14.42 8.15
N PHE A 173 3.91 13.11 7.97
CA PHE A 173 3.94 12.13 9.05
C PHE A 173 4.95 11.03 8.74
N ASN A 174 5.93 10.89 9.60
CA ASN A 174 6.93 9.83 9.49
C ASN A 174 6.72 8.75 10.57
N ARG A 175 6.08 9.12 11.70
CA ARG A 175 5.79 8.21 12.78
C ARG A 175 4.31 7.88 12.85
N GLN A 176 4.01 6.62 13.08
CA GLN A 176 2.64 6.11 13.09
C GLN A 176 1.78 6.79 14.16
N ALA A 177 2.32 6.98 15.37
CA ALA A 177 1.59 7.61 16.47
C ALA A 177 1.18 9.07 16.16
N GLU A 178 2.01 9.81 15.43
CA GLU A 178 1.69 11.18 15.00
C GLU A 178 0.54 11.19 13.99
N ALA A 179 0.55 10.22 13.07
CA ALA A 179 -0.53 10.05 12.11
C ALA A 179 -1.86 9.68 12.81
N VAL A 180 -1.84 8.78 13.79
CA VAL A 180 -3.03 8.45 14.59
C VAL A 180 -3.57 9.69 15.29
N ALA A 181 -2.72 10.43 16.01
CA ALA A 181 -3.13 11.64 16.71
C ALA A 181 -3.78 12.65 15.74
N PHE A 182 -3.25 12.79 14.53
CA PHE A 182 -3.84 13.62 13.50
C PHE A 182 -5.22 13.09 13.02
N LEU A 183 -5.34 11.78 12.74
CA LEU A 183 -6.61 11.18 12.31
C LEU A 183 -7.71 11.38 13.37
N GLU A 184 -7.37 11.20 14.65
CA GLU A 184 -8.29 11.40 15.78
C GLU A 184 -8.67 12.87 15.95
N LEU A 185 -7.67 13.78 15.97
CA LEU A 185 -7.90 15.22 16.07
C LEU A 185 -8.83 15.75 14.96
N ARG A 186 -8.64 15.27 13.74
CA ARG A 186 -9.43 15.66 12.56
C ARG A 186 -10.71 14.83 12.38
N ARG A 187 -10.96 13.86 13.27
CA ARG A 187 -12.15 12.97 13.25
C ARG A 187 -12.29 12.19 11.94
N LEU A 188 -11.17 11.69 11.42
CA LEU A 188 -11.12 10.95 10.15
C LEU A 188 -11.41 9.45 10.39
N ALA A 189 -12.62 9.13 10.85
CA ALA A 189 -13.01 7.81 11.36
C ALA A 189 -12.93 6.67 10.31
N HIS A 190 -12.96 7.00 9.02
CA HIS A 190 -12.93 6.02 7.93
C HIS A 190 -11.52 5.82 7.34
N VAL A 191 -10.50 6.42 7.97
CA VAL A 191 -9.10 6.24 7.57
C VAL A 191 -8.43 5.31 8.57
N ARG A 192 -7.65 4.36 8.07
CA ARG A 192 -6.77 3.46 8.83
C ARG A 192 -5.35 3.62 8.33
N LEU A 193 -4.38 3.19 9.12
CA LEU A 193 -2.98 3.25 8.70
C LEU A 193 -2.59 2.00 7.93
N LEU A 194 -1.83 2.21 6.88
CA LEU A 194 -0.94 1.20 6.34
C LEU A 194 0.39 1.33 7.07
N CYS A 195 0.82 0.26 7.70
CA CYS A 195 2.08 0.17 8.43
C CYS A 195 3.11 -0.54 7.55
N ASP A 196 3.91 0.22 6.80
CA ASP A 196 5.03 -0.36 6.05
C ASP A 196 6.22 -0.55 7.00
N LEU A 197 6.63 -1.80 7.22
CA LEU A 197 7.70 -2.14 8.15
C LEU A 197 9.06 -1.61 7.71
N PHE A 198 9.28 -1.39 6.41
CA PHE A 198 10.48 -0.74 5.92
C PHE A 198 10.53 0.74 6.34
N HIS A 199 9.43 1.49 6.17
CA HIS A 199 9.36 2.88 6.62
C HIS A 199 9.43 2.96 8.15
N MET A 200 8.73 2.10 8.86
CA MET A 200 8.75 2.05 10.33
C MET A 200 10.15 1.71 10.87
N ASN A 201 10.91 0.83 10.21
CA ASN A 201 12.28 0.53 10.62
C ASN A 201 13.22 1.75 10.58
N ILE A 202 12.93 2.74 9.74
CA ILE A 202 13.71 3.99 9.66
C ILE A 202 13.28 4.98 10.75
N GLU A 203 12.00 5.02 11.09
CA GLU A 203 11.40 6.12 11.87
C GLU A 203 11.02 5.75 13.31
N GLU A 204 10.69 4.48 13.58
CA GLU A 204 10.22 4.05 14.88
C GLU A 204 11.36 3.52 15.77
N ILE A 205 11.27 3.78 17.07
CA ILE A 205 12.26 3.26 18.04
C ILE A 205 12.07 1.76 18.25
N ASP A 206 10.80 1.33 18.32
CA ASP A 206 10.38 -0.07 18.47
C ASP A 206 9.10 -0.30 17.67
N VAL A 207 9.25 -0.98 16.53
CA VAL A 207 8.15 -1.26 15.61
C VAL A 207 7.05 -2.08 16.27
N ALA A 208 7.42 -3.10 17.07
CA ALA A 208 6.44 -3.96 17.72
C ALA A 208 5.68 -3.23 18.84
N ALA A 209 6.34 -2.37 19.61
CA ALA A 209 5.67 -1.52 20.60
C ALA A 209 4.71 -0.56 19.91
N THR A 210 5.16 0.13 18.84
CA THR A 210 4.32 1.02 18.05
C THR A 210 3.06 0.31 17.57
N LEU A 211 3.18 -0.88 16.93
CA LEU A 211 2.02 -1.63 16.45
C LEU A 211 1.04 -2.01 17.56
N ARG A 212 1.52 -2.35 18.76
CA ARG A 212 0.63 -2.61 19.91
C ARG A 212 -0.17 -1.36 20.29
N ASP A 213 0.49 -0.22 20.32
CA ASP A 213 -0.13 1.05 20.74
C ASP A 213 -1.14 1.57 19.71
N LEU A 214 -0.95 1.28 18.42
CA LEU A 214 -1.87 1.66 17.34
C LEU A 214 -3.22 0.94 17.42
N GLY A 215 -3.25 -0.31 17.88
CA GLY A 215 -4.47 -1.09 18.05
C GLY A 215 -5.30 -1.16 16.76
N HIS A 216 -6.55 -0.72 16.85
CA HIS A 216 -7.51 -0.78 15.74
C HIS A 216 -7.20 0.17 14.57
N HIS A 217 -6.24 1.08 14.71
CA HIS A 217 -5.82 1.96 13.62
C HIS A 217 -5.01 1.22 12.54
N VAL A 218 -4.44 0.05 12.84
CA VAL A 218 -3.76 -0.77 11.82
C VAL A 218 -4.78 -1.35 10.85
N GLY A 219 -4.74 -0.90 9.61
CA GLY A 219 -5.63 -1.34 8.52
C GLY A 219 -4.97 -2.30 7.55
N HIS A 220 -3.68 -2.15 7.32
CA HIS A 220 -2.87 -2.93 6.38
C HIS A 220 -1.40 -2.93 6.80
N VAL A 221 -0.63 -3.91 6.34
CA VAL A 221 0.82 -3.98 6.63
C VAL A 221 1.59 -4.32 5.37
N HIS A 222 2.63 -3.54 5.05
CA HIS A 222 3.65 -3.98 4.10
C HIS A 222 4.71 -4.80 4.84
N TRP A 223 4.79 -6.09 4.47
CA TRP A 223 5.65 -7.09 5.05
C TRP A 223 7.02 -7.08 4.36
N ALA A 224 7.81 -6.06 4.64
CA ALA A 224 9.13 -5.83 4.09
C ALA A 224 10.17 -5.75 5.21
N ASP A 225 11.38 -6.25 4.96
CA ASP A 225 12.50 -6.13 5.89
C ASP A 225 13.18 -4.76 5.80
N SER A 226 14.09 -4.48 6.71
CA SER A 226 14.87 -3.24 6.84
C SER A 226 15.61 -2.79 5.57
N ASN A 227 15.89 -3.70 4.68
CA ASN A 227 16.53 -3.46 3.38
C ASN A 227 15.56 -3.53 2.19
N ARG A 228 14.24 -3.49 2.49
CA ARG A 228 13.13 -3.59 1.54
C ARG A 228 13.17 -4.87 0.70
N ARG A 229 13.69 -5.95 1.27
CA ARG A 229 13.62 -7.32 0.75
C ARG A 229 12.60 -8.14 1.55
N ALA A 230 12.40 -9.41 1.17
CA ALA A 230 11.53 -10.31 1.92
C ALA A 230 11.96 -10.36 3.40
N MET A 231 11.00 -10.37 4.31
CA MET A 231 11.21 -10.42 5.75
C MET A 231 12.11 -11.62 6.11
N GLY A 232 13.12 -11.38 6.95
CA GLY A 232 14.15 -12.35 7.33
C GLY A 232 15.42 -12.28 6.48
N LEU A 233 15.49 -11.38 5.49
CA LEU A 233 16.68 -11.10 4.69
C LEU A 233 17.40 -9.79 5.08
N GLY A 234 16.93 -9.12 6.12
CA GLY A 234 17.51 -7.95 6.75
C GLY A 234 17.67 -8.16 8.26
N HIS A 235 17.33 -7.16 9.05
CA HIS A 235 17.48 -7.19 10.50
C HIS A 235 16.21 -6.80 11.27
N THR A 236 15.06 -6.67 10.60
CA THR A 236 13.78 -6.39 11.27
C THR A 236 13.34 -7.57 12.12
N PRO A 237 13.02 -7.38 13.43
CA PRO A 237 12.65 -8.47 14.33
C PRO A 237 11.20 -8.93 14.06
N ALA A 238 11.02 -9.93 13.21
CA ALA A 238 9.71 -10.39 12.73
C ALA A 238 8.82 -10.96 13.86
N GLU A 239 9.37 -11.79 14.77
CA GLU A 239 8.60 -12.46 15.82
C GLU A 239 7.89 -11.48 16.78
N PRO A 240 8.53 -10.43 17.34
CA PRO A 240 7.85 -9.43 18.16
C PRO A 240 6.77 -8.67 17.40
N ILE A 241 6.98 -8.38 16.09
CA ILE A 241 6.03 -7.70 15.24
C ILE A 241 4.77 -8.56 15.05
N VAL A 242 4.94 -9.84 14.72
CA VAL A 242 3.82 -10.78 14.57
C VAL A 242 3.07 -10.96 15.90
N ALA A 243 3.79 -11.05 17.02
CA ALA A 243 3.17 -11.11 18.35
C ALA A 243 2.33 -9.84 18.64
N ALA A 244 2.84 -8.65 18.26
CA ALA A 244 2.10 -7.39 18.40
C ALA A 244 0.83 -7.38 17.55
N LEU A 245 0.92 -7.76 16.27
CA LEU A 245 -0.24 -7.83 15.36
C LEU A 245 -1.30 -8.82 15.84
N ARG A 246 -0.88 -9.99 16.34
CA ARG A 246 -1.80 -10.97 16.98
C ARG A 246 -2.44 -10.38 18.25
N GLY A 247 -1.66 -9.68 19.06
CA GLY A 247 -2.13 -9.09 20.30
C GLY A 247 -3.21 -8.04 20.13
N ILE A 248 -3.19 -7.30 19.04
CA ILE A 248 -4.24 -6.32 18.68
C ILE A 248 -5.40 -6.94 17.88
N GLY A 249 -5.38 -8.25 17.61
CA GLY A 249 -6.41 -8.93 16.82
C GLY A 249 -6.38 -8.59 15.33
N PHE A 250 -5.24 -8.16 14.79
CA PHE A 250 -5.13 -7.84 13.36
C PHE A 250 -5.36 -9.08 12.50
N ALA A 251 -6.38 -9.02 11.62
CA ALA A 251 -6.78 -10.10 10.73
C ALA A 251 -6.62 -9.77 9.24
N GLY A 252 -6.09 -8.58 8.92
CA GLY A 252 -5.89 -8.09 7.56
C GLY A 252 -4.75 -8.76 6.81
N HIS A 253 -4.30 -8.13 5.74
CA HIS A 253 -3.24 -8.63 4.87
C HIS A 253 -1.86 -8.11 5.31
N LEU A 254 -0.86 -8.98 5.15
CA LEU A 254 0.56 -8.65 5.14
C LEU A 254 1.03 -8.78 3.70
N ALA A 255 1.20 -7.64 3.02
CA ALA A 255 1.55 -7.59 1.60
C ALA A 255 3.06 -7.42 1.41
N ALA A 256 3.67 -8.28 0.61
CA ALA A 256 5.08 -8.15 0.26
C ALA A 256 5.25 -7.02 -0.77
N GLU A 257 5.62 -5.82 -0.29
CA GLU A 257 6.09 -4.71 -1.10
C GLU A 257 7.61 -4.64 -0.98
N VAL A 258 8.30 -5.45 -1.80
CA VAL A 258 9.75 -5.66 -1.71
C VAL A 258 10.42 -5.60 -3.08
N PHE A 259 11.71 -5.26 -3.11
CA PHE A 259 12.47 -5.30 -4.36
C PHE A 259 12.51 -6.72 -4.95
N PRO A 260 12.33 -6.88 -6.28
CA PRO A 260 12.33 -8.17 -6.96
C PRO A 260 13.75 -8.74 -7.11
N LEU A 261 14.44 -8.98 -6.01
CA LEU A 261 15.85 -9.39 -5.98
C LEU A 261 16.05 -10.80 -5.43
N PRO A 262 16.88 -11.65 -6.06
CA PRO A 262 17.58 -11.39 -7.33
C PRO A 262 16.66 -11.45 -8.55
N THR A 263 15.48 -12.02 -8.43
CA THR A 263 14.42 -12.09 -9.45
C THR A 263 13.05 -11.95 -8.78
N ALA A 264 12.00 -11.62 -9.54
CA ALA A 264 10.63 -11.54 -9.04
C ALA A 264 10.18 -12.86 -8.38
N THR A 265 10.37 -13.99 -9.07
CA THR A 265 10.05 -15.32 -8.54
C THR A 265 10.78 -15.63 -7.24
N ALA A 266 12.08 -15.32 -7.14
CA ALA A 266 12.85 -15.56 -5.93
C ALA A 266 12.39 -14.65 -4.77
N ALA A 267 12.04 -13.40 -5.05
CA ALA A 267 11.51 -12.47 -4.05
C ALA A 267 10.13 -12.92 -3.56
N ALA A 268 9.24 -13.34 -4.47
CA ALA A 268 7.93 -13.90 -4.13
C ALA A 268 8.05 -15.16 -3.26
N ALA A 269 8.89 -16.11 -3.67
CA ALA A 269 9.13 -17.34 -2.93
C ALA A 269 9.68 -17.07 -1.51
N ALA A 270 10.66 -16.17 -1.39
CA ALA A 270 11.20 -15.79 -0.09
C ALA A 270 10.15 -15.08 0.78
N SER A 271 9.28 -14.26 0.19
CA SER A 271 8.23 -13.55 0.92
C SER A 271 7.18 -14.50 1.49
N ILE A 272 6.68 -15.44 0.69
CA ILE A 272 5.68 -16.42 1.20
C ILE A 272 6.32 -17.42 2.20
N GLU A 273 7.58 -17.76 2.03
CA GLU A 273 8.29 -18.59 3.00
C GLU A 273 8.44 -17.86 4.34
N SER A 274 8.79 -16.57 4.32
CA SER A 274 8.86 -15.74 5.53
C SER A 274 7.50 -15.66 6.23
N PHE A 275 6.41 -15.51 5.47
CA PHE A 275 5.07 -15.53 6.02
C PHE A 275 4.77 -16.86 6.71
N ARG A 276 5.04 -17.98 6.06
CA ARG A 276 4.85 -19.33 6.65
C ARG A 276 5.68 -19.52 7.91
N ARG A 277 6.90 -19.04 7.91
CA ARG A 277 7.83 -19.17 9.05
C ARG A 277 7.38 -18.36 10.27
N PHE A 278 6.93 -17.12 10.10
CA PHE A 278 6.72 -16.20 11.21
C PHE A 278 5.23 -16.00 11.55
N VAL A 279 4.32 -16.18 10.57
CA VAL A 279 2.91 -15.79 10.70
C VAL A 279 1.95 -16.97 10.71
N ALA A 280 2.24 -18.06 10.00
CA ALA A 280 1.36 -19.23 9.91
C ALA A 280 1.31 -20.08 11.20
#